data_663c38b0f855abdb76a3776357bb31df
#
_entry.id   663c38b0f855abdb76a3776357bb31df
#
_cell.length_a   1.000
_cell.length_b   1.000
_cell.length_c   1.000
_cell.angle_alpha   90.00
_cell.angle_beta   90.00
_cell.angle_gamma   90.00
#
_symmetry.space_group_name_H-M   'P 1'
#
loop_
_entity.id
_entity.type
_entity.pdbx_description
1 polymer ?
#
loop_
_entity_poly.entity_id
_entity_poly.type
_entity_poly.pdbx_seq_one_letter_code
_entity_poly.pdbx_strand_id
1 'polypeptide(L)'
;MKEYINEALEKYINKGTYPWHMPGHKRLPLEKLENFWNGVYAHDFTEAKDLDDMHEPEMFIADSLAEMKKVYGTFATYMLVNGSTSGLMTAIHATCHRGDVILAARNCHKAVYNAICMLELEPEYIVPDYVDMRWHCGVNQAMSDKMIDARGKADCETREGTDIRGEGDRETPERVAVNGGDDREVSERTDILGDISPDKLERAIITLITNGRKPSAVIITSPTYEGVISDIGTLAEITHRYGIYLIVDEAQGAHLNFMEGHETAMAQGADIVIESLHKTMPALTQTSLLHVMNPKLDERVRRYLQIFQTSSPSYIFMQSMEKAVAFGANNRAVFVEYGRRLEIFAEKCDNLRNIRLFRPGVNVSKNDEGCSACKVFDHDEGRLVFVVRPGTVDGSGQIFTGVMLADILADRYGLIVEMASVSYVICISSVVDSVDSYDILFKAIEEIDSGLEYRSIVDGSRAMDIISGRRSAVVPGKAWDETSEMVPLELSVGRISGAFVYAYPPGIPVLAPGEIVDERAVCGIDTMIRSGLNVSGVDDGCIAVLCEK
;
A
#
# COMPACT_ATOMS: atom_id res chain seq x y z
N MET A 1 2.54 40.07 -10.63
CA MET A 1 2.06 39.04 -9.69
C MET A 1 3.28 38.20 -9.31
N LYS A 2 3.49 37.91 -8.06
CA LYS A 2 4.62 37.07 -7.62
C LYS A 2 4.30 35.58 -7.93
N GLU A 3 5.27 34.85 -8.46
CA GLU A 3 5.11 33.43 -8.88
C GLU A 3 5.53 32.48 -7.77
N TYR A 4 4.74 32.44 -6.69
CA TYR A 4 5.06 31.67 -5.49
C TYR A 4 5.30 30.16 -5.74
N ILE A 5 4.51 29.55 -6.62
CA ILE A 5 4.63 28.13 -6.96
C ILE A 5 5.94 27.90 -7.70
N ASN A 6 6.25 28.71 -8.70
CA ASN A 6 7.48 28.61 -9.48
C ASN A 6 8.71 28.77 -8.60
N GLU A 7 8.77 29.81 -7.75
CA GLU A 7 9.86 30.04 -6.81
C GLU A 7 10.06 28.83 -5.85
N ALA A 8 8.97 28.24 -5.36
CA ALA A 8 9.02 27.06 -4.48
C ALA A 8 9.53 25.81 -5.18
N LEU A 9 9.07 25.55 -6.41
CA LEU A 9 9.50 24.41 -7.21
C LEU A 9 10.98 24.52 -7.60
N GLU A 10 11.43 25.69 -8.06
CA GLU A 10 12.85 25.93 -8.36
C GLU A 10 13.74 25.70 -7.14
N LYS A 11 13.32 26.20 -5.96
CA LYS A 11 14.04 25.97 -4.71
C LYS A 11 14.12 24.47 -4.36
N TYR A 12 13.03 23.73 -4.58
CA TYR A 12 12.99 22.29 -4.32
C TYR A 12 13.88 21.51 -5.29
N ILE A 13 13.81 21.80 -6.59
CA ILE A 13 14.64 21.18 -7.63
C ILE A 13 16.14 21.38 -7.33
N ASN A 14 16.50 22.59 -6.92
CA ASN A 14 17.90 22.95 -6.62
C ASN A 14 18.47 22.25 -5.36
N LYS A 15 17.66 21.55 -4.55
CA LYS A 15 18.17 20.71 -3.46
C LYS A 15 18.94 19.47 -3.96
N GLY A 16 18.74 19.05 -5.21
CA GLY A 16 19.43 17.90 -5.79
C GLY A 16 19.04 16.53 -5.17
N THR A 17 17.88 16.45 -4.54
CA THR A 17 17.39 15.19 -3.93
C THR A 17 16.95 14.18 -4.97
N TYR A 18 17.21 12.88 -4.71
CA TYR A 18 16.72 11.81 -5.59
C TYR A 18 15.33 11.31 -5.11
N PRO A 19 14.33 11.26 -6.02
CA PRO A 19 12.94 10.94 -5.65
C PRO A 19 12.67 9.44 -5.68
N TRP A 20 12.73 8.77 -4.54
CA TRP A 20 12.21 7.41 -4.35
C TRP A 20 10.69 7.37 -4.12
N HIS A 21 10.00 8.33 -4.75
CA HIS A 21 8.55 8.52 -4.70
C HIS A 21 7.97 8.72 -6.10
N MET A 22 6.63 8.80 -6.20
CA MET A 22 5.97 9.22 -7.45
C MET A 22 6.42 10.62 -7.89
N PRO A 23 6.33 10.97 -9.17
CA PRO A 23 5.87 10.18 -10.31
C PRO A 23 6.94 9.24 -10.87
N GLY A 24 6.50 8.20 -11.60
CA GLY A 24 7.36 7.16 -12.18
C GLY A 24 8.39 7.63 -13.20
N HIS A 25 8.24 8.82 -13.79
CA HIS A 25 9.25 9.43 -14.67
C HIS A 25 10.47 9.98 -13.91
N LYS A 26 10.45 10.00 -12.55
CA LYS A 26 11.56 10.40 -11.66
C LYS A 26 12.19 11.76 -11.99
N ARG A 27 11.52 12.63 -12.71
CA ARG A 27 12.05 13.91 -13.24
C ARG A 27 13.26 13.71 -14.18
N LEU A 28 13.47 12.48 -14.67
CA LEU A 28 14.58 12.14 -15.57
C LEU A 28 14.12 12.19 -17.02
N PRO A 29 14.91 12.80 -17.92
CA PRO A 29 14.62 12.74 -19.35
C PRO A 29 14.84 11.31 -19.86
N LEU A 30 13.83 10.75 -20.51
CA LEU A 30 13.98 9.53 -21.30
C LEU A 30 14.26 9.95 -22.75
N GLU A 31 15.36 9.54 -23.33
CA GLU A 31 15.73 9.85 -24.73
C GLU A 31 14.57 9.59 -25.70
N LYS A 32 13.80 8.53 -25.46
CA LYS A 32 12.64 8.14 -26.29
C LYS A 32 11.41 9.05 -26.11
N LEU A 33 11.43 9.97 -25.12
CA LEU A 33 10.36 10.91 -24.82
C LEU A 33 10.81 12.38 -24.90
N GLU A 34 12.06 12.66 -25.26
CA GLU A 34 12.65 14.03 -25.27
C GLU A 34 11.84 15.04 -26.08
N ASN A 35 11.32 14.65 -27.23
CA ASN A 35 10.56 15.55 -28.10
C ASN A 35 9.20 15.98 -27.52
N PHE A 36 8.72 15.31 -26.48
CA PHE A 36 7.45 15.64 -25.83
C PHE A 36 7.52 16.94 -24.99
N TRP A 37 8.67 17.20 -24.35
CA TRP A 37 8.82 18.32 -23.42
C TRP A 37 9.14 19.65 -24.10
N ASN A 38 9.61 19.60 -25.33
CA ASN A 38 9.95 20.79 -26.10
C ASN A 38 8.67 21.39 -26.71
N GLY A 39 8.09 22.37 -26.02
CA GLY A 39 6.95 23.13 -26.54
C GLY A 39 5.60 22.73 -25.94
N VAL A 40 5.52 22.51 -24.63
CA VAL A 40 4.29 22.14 -23.91
C VAL A 40 3.10 23.01 -24.32
N TYR A 41 3.27 24.34 -24.42
CA TYR A 41 2.20 25.23 -24.86
C TYR A 41 1.74 25.03 -26.32
N ALA A 42 2.60 24.51 -27.17
CA ALA A 42 2.23 24.19 -28.56
C ALA A 42 1.37 22.93 -28.69
N HIS A 43 1.29 22.13 -27.60
CA HIS A 43 0.49 20.91 -27.51
C HIS A 43 -0.71 21.06 -26.57
N ASP A 44 -0.92 22.25 -25.99
CA ASP A 44 -2.03 22.52 -25.09
C ASP A 44 -3.25 22.98 -25.89
N PHE A 45 -4.13 22.05 -26.15
CA PHE A 45 -5.35 22.24 -26.92
C PHE A 45 -6.58 21.87 -26.11
N THR A 46 -7.74 22.29 -26.57
CA THR A 46 -9.07 21.82 -26.18
C THR A 46 -9.82 21.39 -27.42
N GLU A 47 -11.04 20.91 -27.28
CA GLU A 47 -11.89 20.52 -28.40
C GLU A 47 -12.13 21.71 -29.33
N ALA A 48 -11.56 21.64 -30.52
CA ALA A 48 -11.72 22.66 -31.56
C ALA A 48 -11.99 21.96 -32.88
N LYS A 49 -12.28 22.76 -33.91
CA LYS A 49 -12.46 22.23 -35.27
C LYS A 49 -11.20 21.44 -35.69
N ASP A 50 -11.40 20.25 -36.21
CA ASP A 50 -10.38 19.30 -36.62
C ASP A 50 -9.58 18.64 -35.47
N LEU A 51 -10.04 18.81 -34.20
CA LEU A 51 -9.60 18.07 -33.02
C LEU A 51 -10.71 17.13 -32.53
N ASP A 52 -10.34 16.15 -31.71
CA ASP A 52 -11.24 15.09 -31.24
C ASP A 52 -11.76 15.38 -29.82
N ASP A 53 -12.90 14.83 -29.44
CA ASP A 53 -13.48 14.94 -28.11
C ASP A 53 -13.19 13.67 -27.29
N MET A 54 -12.59 13.83 -26.10
CA MET A 54 -12.29 12.69 -25.22
C MET A 54 -13.56 11.96 -24.76
N HIS A 55 -14.67 12.64 -24.60
CA HIS A 55 -15.94 12.08 -24.12
C HIS A 55 -16.74 11.39 -25.24
N GLU A 56 -16.57 11.81 -26.50
CA GLU A 56 -17.20 11.24 -27.69
C GLU A 56 -16.16 11.09 -28.81
N PRO A 57 -15.13 10.26 -28.61
CA PRO A 57 -14.00 10.17 -29.55
C PRO A 57 -14.41 9.52 -30.87
N GLU A 58 -14.12 10.20 -31.99
CA GLU A 58 -14.44 9.74 -33.36
C GLU A 58 -13.21 9.69 -34.29
N MET A 59 -12.08 10.28 -33.87
CA MET A 59 -10.87 10.43 -34.68
C MET A 59 -9.65 9.80 -33.98
N PHE A 60 -8.58 10.57 -33.81
CA PHE A 60 -7.29 10.07 -33.31
C PHE A 60 -7.34 9.64 -31.83
N ILE A 61 -8.22 10.21 -30.99
CA ILE A 61 -8.42 9.71 -29.63
C ILE A 61 -9.08 8.33 -29.67
N ALA A 62 -10.09 8.13 -30.56
CA ALA A 62 -10.69 6.82 -30.77
C ALA A 62 -9.67 5.78 -31.23
N ASP A 63 -8.79 6.16 -32.17
CA ASP A 63 -7.72 5.29 -32.68
C ASP A 63 -6.73 4.92 -31.54
N SER A 64 -6.32 5.90 -30.73
CA SER A 64 -5.44 5.70 -29.58
C SER A 64 -6.05 4.75 -28.55
N LEU A 65 -7.33 4.96 -28.20
CA LEU A 65 -8.06 4.07 -27.29
C LEU A 65 -8.20 2.65 -27.84
N ALA A 66 -8.41 2.52 -29.16
CA ALA A 66 -8.47 1.21 -29.82
C ALA A 66 -7.13 0.45 -29.76
N GLU A 67 -6.00 1.16 -29.87
CA GLU A 67 -4.67 0.55 -29.69
C GLU A 67 -4.42 0.18 -28.22
N MET A 68 -4.75 1.06 -27.26
CA MET A 68 -4.66 0.74 -25.83
C MET A 68 -5.50 -0.48 -25.47
N LYS A 69 -6.73 -0.56 -25.97
CA LYS A 69 -7.61 -1.74 -25.81
C LYS A 69 -6.91 -3.04 -26.25
N LYS A 70 -6.16 -3.01 -27.37
CA LYS A 70 -5.40 -4.19 -27.82
C LYS A 70 -4.24 -4.52 -26.91
N VAL A 71 -3.51 -3.51 -26.43
CA VAL A 71 -2.37 -3.69 -25.51
C VAL A 71 -2.80 -4.37 -24.22
N TYR A 72 -3.93 -3.94 -23.66
CA TYR A 72 -4.47 -4.44 -22.39
C TYR A 72 -5.44 -5.62 -22.53
N GLY A 73 -5.87 -5.97 -23.74
CA GLY A 73 -6.82 -7.06 -23.98
C GLY A 73 -8.23 -6.81 -23.40
N THR A 74 -8.65 -5.55 -23.31
CA THR A 74 -9.90 -5.13 -22.65
C THR A 74 -11.09 -5.06 -23.59
N PHE A 75 -12.32 -5.00 -23.07
CA PHE A 75 -13.49 -4.65 -23.88
C PHE A 75 -13.45 -3.15 -24.25
N ALA A 76 -13.16 -2.28 -23.29
CA ALA A 76 -12.93 -0.86 -23.52
C ALA A 76 -11.87 -0.32 -22.54
N THR A 77 -11.13 0.70 -22.98
CA THR A 77 -10.16 1.43 -22.17
C THR A 77 -10.43 2.92 -22.30
N TYR A 78 -10.38 3.65 -21.19
CA TYR A 78 -10.65 5.09 -21.13
C TYR A 78 -9.49 5.82 -20.47
N MET A 79 -9.08 6.93 -21.07
CA MET A 79 -8.11 7.86 -20.47
C MET A 79 -8.75 8.65 -19.34
N LEU A 80 -8.04 8.82 -18.24
CA LEU A 80 -8.46 9.58 -17.08
C LEU A 80 -7.52 10.76 -16.85
N VAL A 81 -7.99 11.97 -17.16
CA VAL A 81 -7.25 13.23 -16.94
C VAL A 81 -7.48 13.79 -15.52
N ASN A 82 -8.44 13.24 -14.78
CA ASN A 82 -8.72 13.59 -13.38
C ASN A 82 -8.23 12.52 -12.39
N GLY A 83 -7.27 11.70 -12.81
CA GLY A 83 -6.63 10.66 -11.99
C GLY A 83 -7.49 9.44 -11.73
N SER A 84 -6.92 8.43 -11.09
CA SER A 84 -7.62 7.21 -10.64
C SER A 84 -8.78 7.50 -9.67
N THR A 85 -8.75 8.65 -8.98
CA THR A 85 -9.88 9.10 -8.16
C THR A 85 -11.17 9.17 -8.96
N SER A 86 -11.16 9.81 -10.16
CA SER A 86 -12.33 9.86 -11.03
C SER A 86 -12.72 8.48 -11.57
N GLY A 87 -11.73 7.62 -11.82
CA GLY A 87 -11.95 6.23 -12.26
C GLY A 87 -12.64 5.38 -11.19
N LEU A 88 -12.19 5.43 -9.94
CA LEU A 88 -12.79 4.71 -8.81
C LEU A 88 -14.23 5.18 -8.56
N MET A 89 -14.46 6.50 -8.57
CA MET A 89 -15.80 7.04 -8.45
C MET A 89 -16.70 6.58 -9.60
N THR A 90 -16.21 6.61 -10.84
CA THR A 90 -16.92 6.10 -12.02
C THR A 90 -17.26 4.62 -11.88
N ALA A 91 -16.29 3.78 -11.49
CA ALA A 91 -16.49 2.33 -11.39
C ALA A 91 -17.57 1.97 -10.36
N ILE A 92 -17.53 2.60 -9.18
CA ILE A 92 -18.53 2.37 -8.13
C ILE A 92 -19.91 2.84 -8.57
N HIS A 93 -20.02 4.02 -9.20
CA HIS A 93 -21.31 4.53 -9.71
C HIS A 93 -21.83 3.71 -10.90
N ALA A 94 -20.94 3.08 -11.67
CA ALA A 94 -21.32 2.20 -12.78
C ALA A 94 -21.86 0.83 -12.30
N THR A 95 -21.41 0.35 -11.15
CA THR A 95 -21.77 -0.98 -10.61
C THR A 95 -22.84 -0.95 -9.53
N CYS A 96 -22.97 0.17 -8.79
CA CYS A 96 -23.90 0.33 -7.68
C CYS A 96 -25.00 1.37 -7.99
N HIS A 97 -26.12 1.28 -7.27
CA HIS A 97 -27.15 2.30 -7.18
C HIS A 97 -27.17 2.88 -5.77
N ARG A 98 -27.82 4.05 -5.61
CA ARG A 98 -27.95 4.69 -4.30
C ARG A 98 -28.60 3.72 -3.29
N GLY A 99 -27.93 3.57 -2.12
CA GLY A 99 -28.40 2.70 -1.04
C GLY A 99 -28.07 1.22 -1.21
N ASP A 100 -27.37 0.82 -2.28
CA ASP A 100 -26.92 -0.57 -2.45
C ASP A 100 -25.89 -0.95 -1.38
N VAL A 101 -25.76 -2.25 -1.13
CA VAL A 101 -24.66 -2.80 -0.32
C VAL A 101 -23.41 -2.92 -1.19
N ILE A 102 -22.27 -2.48 -0.68
CA ILE A 102 -20.95 -2.69 -1.27
C ILE A 102 -20.03 -3.40 -0.28
N LEU A 103 -19.27 -4.37 -0.76
CA LEU A 103 -18.23 -5.04 0.03
C LEU A 103 -16.86 -4.50 -0.39
N ALA A 104 -16.20 -3.76 0.50
CA ALA A 104 -14.95 -3.07 0.21
C ALA A 104 -13.79 -3.59 1.06
N ALA A 105 -12.60 -3.74 0.47
CA ALA A 105 -11.40 -3.94 1.26
C ALA A 105 -11.15 -2.74 2.17
N ARG A 106 -10.84 -2.98 3.45
CA ARG A 106 -10.70 -1.89 4.44
C ARG A 106 -9.49 -0.99 4.16
N ASN A 107 -8.52 -1.47 3.41
CA ASN A 107 -7.34 -0.74 2.96
C ASN A 107 -7.51 0.00 1.63
N CYS A 108 -8.74 0.20 1.15
CA CYS A 108 -9.01 1.00 -0.05
C CYS A 108 -8.62 2.46 0.13
N HIS A 109 -8.25 3.08 -0.98
CA HIS A 109 -7.99 4.52 -1.04
C HIS A 109 -9.24 5.35 -0.69
N LYS A 110 -9.07 6.54 -0.11
CA LYS A 110 -10.13 7.48 0.28
C LYS A 110 -11.18 7.74 -0.82
N ALA A 111 -10.81 7.68 -2.11
CA ALA A 111 -11.75 7.86 -3.23
C ALA A 111 -12.91 6.85 -3.21
N VAL A 112 -12.66 5.61 -2.76
CA VAL A 112 -13.69 4.57 -2.59
C VAL A 112 -14.71 5.00 -1.54
N TYR A 113 -14.23 5.47 -0.40
CA TYR A 113 -15.09 5.96 0.69
C TYR A 113 -15.88 7.21 0.28
N ASN A 114 -15.29 8.10 -0.51
CA ASN A 114 -16.01 9.25 -1.06
C ASN A 114 -17.18 8.80 -1.95
N ALA A 115 -16.97 7.80 -2.82
CA ALA A 115 -18.05 7.25 -3.65
C ALA A 115 -19.13 6.58 -2.81
N ILE A 116 -18.75 5.85 -1.75
CA ILE A 116 -19.68 5.26 -0.78
C ILE A 116 -20.55 6.34 -0.14
N CYS A 117 -19.94 7.46 0.30
CA CYS A 117 -20.69 8.58 0.87
C CYS A 117 -21.65 9.22 -0.15
N MET A 118 -21.18 9.51 -1.37
CA MET A 118 -21.99 10.17 -2.40
C MET A 118 -23.19 9.36 -2.85
N LEU A 119 -23.07 8.03 -2.89
CA LEU A 119 -24.16 7.12 -3.22
C LEU A 119 -24.95 6.64 -2.00
N GLU A 120 -24.64 7.09 -0.80
CA GLU A 120 -25.23 6.60 0.45
C GLU A 120 -25.23 5.06 0.51
N LEU A 121 -24.14 4.43 0.05
CA LEU A 121 -24.04 2.97 0.06
C LEU A 121 -23.95 2.45 1.50
N GLU A 122 -24.42 1.21 1.68
CA GLU A 122 -24.21 0.44 2.92
C GLU A 122 -22.90 -0.36 2.79
N PRO A 123 -21.79 0.13 3.34
CA PRO A 123 -20.53 -0.61 3.23
C PRO A 123 -20.46 -1.74 4.22
N GLU A 124 -19.90 -2.86 3.77
CA GLU A 124 -19.30 -3.89 4.60
C GLU A 124 -17.82 -3.97 4.25
N TYR A 125 -16.97 -4.23 5.25
CA TYR A 125 -15.54 -4.19 5.04
C TYR A 125 -14.89 -5.55 5.24
N ILE A 126 -14.02 -5.93 4.28
CA ILE A 126 -13.08 -7.04 4.45
C ILE A 126 -11.75 -6.46 4.91
N VAL A 127 -11.26 -6.95 6.04
CA VAL A 127 -9.94 -6.57 6.56
C VAL A 127 -8.92 -7.62 6.10
N PRO A 128 -7.88 -7.24 5.33
CA PRO A 128 -6.77 -8.13 5.02
C PRO A 128 -6.09 -8.63 6.31
N ASP A 129 -5.45 -9.78 6.25
CA ASP A 129 -4.59 -10.22 7.35
C ASP A 129 -3.30 -9.42 7.36
N TYR A 130 -2.70 -9.23 8.53
CA TYR A 130 -1.36 -8.65 8.62
C TYR A 130 -0.31 -9.69 8.26
N VAL A 131 0.77 -9.25 7.61
CA VAL A 131 1.87 -10.13 7.21
C VAL A 131 2.88 -10.24 8.35
N ASP A 132 3.30 -11.48 8.66
CA ASP A 132 4.41 -11.73 9.55
C ASP A 132 5.73 -11.76 8.76
N MET A 133 6.78 -11.18 9.34
CA MET A 133 8.15 -11.31 8.82
C MET A 133 9.01 -12.18 9.74
N ARG A 134 9.95 -12.90 9.16
CA ARG A 134 10.93 -13.69 9.91
C ARG A 134 12.22 -12.93 10.06
N TRP A 135 12.80 -13.05 11.24
CA TRP A 135 14.06 -12.42 11.60
C TRP A 135 15.05 -13.47 12.09
N HIS A 136 16.29 -13.43 11.59
CA HIS A 136 17.34 -14.28 12.14
C HIS A 136 17.72 -13.83 13.54
N CYS A 137 17.65 -14.71 14.51
CA CYS A 137 18.22 -14.50 15.82
C CYS A 137 19.73 -14.70 15.71
N GLY A 138 20.44 -13.69 15.23
CA GLY A 138 21.90 -13.71 15.19
C GLY A 138 22.46 -13.76 16.62
N VAL A 139 22.87 -14.93 17.07
CA VAL A 139 23.78 -15.03 18.22
C VAL A 139 25.11 -14.43 17.77
N ASN A 140 25.57 -13.39 18.47
CA ASN A 140 26.88 -12.78 18.25
C ASN A 140 27.96 -13.88 18.24
N GLN A 141 28.40 -14.31 17.07
CA GLN A 141 29.51 -15.28 16.91
C GLN A 141 30.79 -14.77 17.61
N ALA A 142 30.94 -13.45 17.79
CA ALA A 142 32.06 -12.84 18.51
C ALA A 142 32.04 -13.10 20.04
N MET A 143 30.92 -13.54 20.64
CA MET A 143 30.87 -13.95 22.05
C MET A 143 31.05 -15.47 22.25
N SER A 144 30.71 -16.30 21.24
CA SER A 144 30.88 -17.76 21.35
C SER A 144 32.37 -18.16 21.33
N ASP A 145 33.19 -17.47 20.51
CA ASP A 145 34.61 -17.80 20.42
C ASP A 145 35.41 -17.36 21.66
N LYS A 146 34.95 -16.37 22.42
CA LYS A 146 35.57 -15.96 23.68
C LYS A 146 35.12 -16.79 24.89
N MET A 147 33.97 -17.50 24.81
CA MET A 147 33.50 -18.38 25.89
C MET A 147 34.02 -19.81 25.78
N ILE A 148 34.45 -20.25 24.60
CA ILE A 148 35.01 -21.59 24.41
C ILE A 148 36.44 -21.67 24.96
N ASP A 149 37.19 -20.56 24.94
CA ASP A 149 38.57 -20.53 25.48
C ASP A 149 38.66 -20.44 27.03
N ALA A 150 37.55 -20.16 27.70
CA ALA A 150 37.52 -20.03 29.17
C ALA A 150 37.00 -21.27 29.92
N ARG A 151 36.56 -22.34 29.22
CA ARG A 151 36.02 -23.57 29.85
C ARG A 151 36.81 -24.84 29.54
N GLY A 152 38.03 -24.72 29.11
CA GLY A 152 38.93 -25.83 28.99
C GLY A 152 39.66 -26.09 30.31
N LYS A 153 39.01 -26.61 31.34
CA LYS A 153 39.48 -27.43 32.46
C LYS A 153 38.57 -27.28 33.69
N ALA A 154 37.74 -28.23 33.93
CA ALA A 154 37.34 -28.59 35.29
C ALA A 154 36.79 -30.02 35.32
N ASP A 155 37.35 -30.79 36.17
CA ASP A 155 37.27 -32.23 36.32
C ASP A 155 35.87 -32.74 36.77
N CYS A 156 35.62 -33.96 36.32
CA CYS A 156 34.59 -34.89 36.78
C CYS A 156 34.87 -35.35 38.21
N GLU A 157 33.99 -35.09 39.16
CA GLU A 157 33.82 -35.89 40.37
C GLU A 157 32.36 -36.03 40.76
N THR A 158 31.96 -37.28 40.85
CA THR A 158 30.70 -37.83 41.33
C THR A 158 30.49 -37.60 42.82
N ARG A 159 29.24 -37.28 43.24
CA ARG A 159 28.71 -37.70 44.57
C ARG A 159 27.18 -37.86 44.57
N GLU A 160 26.82 -39.05 45.04
CA GLU A 160 25.47 -39.54 45.32
C GLU A 160 24.80 -38.87 46.53
N GLY A 161 23.47 -38.79 46.52
CA GLY A 161 22.57 -39.14 47.63
C GLY A 161 22.20 -38.06 48.65
N THR A 162 20.96 -37.68 48.75
CA THR A 162 19.98 -38.12 49.79
C THR A 162 18.69 -37.26 49.78
N ASP A 163 17.57 -37.97 49.89
CA ASP A 163 16.22 -37.47 50.11
C ASP A 163 16.08 -36.61 51.39
N ILE A 164 15.22 -35.56 51.35
CA ILE A 164 14.27 -35.18 52.41
C ILE A 164 13.10 -34.39 51.84
N ARG A 165 11.87 -34.77 52.23
CA ARG A 165 10.57 -34.20 51.96
C ARG A 165 10.34 -32.87 52.69
N GLY A 166 9.52 -31.96 52.09
CA GLY A 166 8.94 -30.83 52.79
C GLY A 166 8.01 -30.01 51.86
N GLU A 167 6.71 -30.03 52.16
CA GLU A 167 5.62 -29.33 51.50
C GLU A 167 5.74 -27.81 51.60
N GLY A 168 5.26 -27.07 50.57
CA GLY A 168 5.02 -25.64 50.67
C GLY A 168 4.84 -24.92 49.34
N ASP A 169 3.60 -24.78 48.93
CA ASP A 169 3.16 -24.01 47.75
C ASP A 169 3.70 -22.58 47.72
N ARG A 170 4.33 -22.21 46.63
CA ARG A 170 4.34 -20.87 46.02
C ARG A 170 4.81 -20.99 44.57
N GLU A 171 3.89 -20.80 43.64
CA GLU A 171 4.18 -20.65 42.23
C GLU A 171 5.09 -19.44 42.00
N THR A 172 6.31 -19.72 41.55
CA THR A 172 7.22 -18.75 40.93
C THR A 172 7.26 -19.06 39.45
N PRO A 173 7.22 -18.05 38.55
CA PRO A 173 7.26 -18.32 37.12
C PRO A 173 8.59 -18.96 36.74
N GLU A 174 8.50 -20.09 36.06
CA GLU A 174 9.65 -20.85 35.52
C GLU A 174 10.52 -19.96 34.64
N ARG A 175 11.77 -19.79 35.07
CA ARG A 175 12.84 -19.33 34.17
C ARG A 175 13.13 -20.47 33.19
N VAL A 176 12.67 -20.32 31.96
CA VAL A 176 13.11 -21.20 30.86
C VAL A 176 14.60 -20.97 30.64
N ALA A 177 15.40 -21.97 30.99
CA ALA A 177 16.83 -21.96 30.68
C ALA A 177 17.00 -22.12 29.16
N VAL A 178 17.55 -21.11 28.51
CA VAL A 178 17.93 -21.16 27.10
C VAL A 178 19.22 -21.98 26.98
N ASN A 179 19.07 -23.23 26.57
CA ASN A 179 20.20 -24.11 26.21
C ASN A 179 20.41 -24.08 24.70
N GLY A 180 21.65 -23.80 24.28
CA GLY A 180 22.24 -24.25 23.01
C GLY A 180 21.86 -23.43 21.78
N GLY A 181 22.85 -22.88 21.12
CA GLY A 181 22.75 -22.13 19.87
C GLY A 181 21.97 -22.90 18.80
N ASP A 182 20.82 -22.33 18.50
CA ASP A 182 19.96 -22.71 17.41
C ASP A 182 19.70 -21.43 16.61
N ASP A 183 20.03 -21.45 15.32
CA ASP A 183 19.66 -20.39 14.37
C ASP A 183 18.15 -20.41 14.15
N ARG A 184 17.37 -20.10 15.21
CA ARG A 184 15.91 -20.02 15.10
C ARG A 184 15.53 -18.70 14.50
N GLU A 185 14.82 -18.76 13.39
CA GLU A 185 14.07 -17.63 12.89
C GLU A 185 12.87 -17.40 13.83
N VAL A 186 12.68 -16.15 14.25
CA VAL A 186 11.48 -15.71 14.97
C VAL A 186 10.56 -14.99 14.01
N SER A 187 9.31 -15.43 13.95
CA SER A 187 8.26 -14.73 13.20
C SER A 187 7.72 -13.60 14.06
N GLU A 188 7.75 -12.38 13.52
CA GLU A 188 7.22 -11.18 14.17
C GLU A 188 6.21 -10.52 13.23
N ARG A 189 5.04 -10.16 13.77
CA ARG A 189 3.99 -9.48 13.03
C ARG A 189 4.44 -8.07 12.64
N THR A 190 4.16 -7.69 11.39
CA THR A 190 4.35 -6.33 10.87
C THR A 190 3.02 -5.58 10.85
N ASP A 191 3.06 -4.28 10.55
CA ASP A 191 1.88 -3.46 10.22
C ASP A 191 1.57 -3.43 8.71
N ILE A 192 2.21 -4.31 7.92
CA ILE A 192 1.90 -4.52 6.50
C ILE A 192 0.64 -5.37 6.38
N LEU A 193 -0.32 -4.88 5.60
CA LEU A 193 -1.53 -5.63 5.26
C LEU A 193 -1.26 -6.57 4.09
N GLY A 194 -1.68 -7.82 4.24
CA GLY A 194 -1.58 -8.86 3.23
C GLY A 194 -2.66 -8.76 2.14
N ASP A 195 -2.83 -9.86 1.43
CA ASP A 195 -3.83 -10.03 0.39
C ASP A 195 -5.25 -10.29 0.96
N ILE A 196 -6.24 -10.25 0.11
CA ILE A 196 -7.61 -10.61 0.45
C ILE A 196 -7.77 -12.12 0.31
N SER A 197 -7.97 -12.80 1.44
CA SER A 197 -8.25 -14.24 1.46
C SER A 197 -9.55 -14.57 0.72
N PRO A 198 -9.52 -15.49 -0.30
CA PRO A 198 -10.72 -15.96 -0.98
C PRO A 198 -11.77 -16.52 -0.03
N ASP A 199 -11.37 -17.30 0.98
CA ASP A 199 -12.25 -17.86 1.98
C ASP A 199 -12.97 -16.80 2.83
N LYS A 200 -12.26 -15.70 3.17
CA LYS A 200 -12.87 -14.56 3.89
C LYS A 200 -13.89 -13.85 3.01
N LEU A 201 -13.57 -13.64 1.74
CA LEU A 201 -14.47 -13.02 0.78
C LEU A 201 -15.75 -13.85 0.64
N GLU A 202 -15.64 -15.15 0.39
CA GLU A 202 -16.79 -16.02 0.18
C GLU A 202 -17.68 -16.08 1.42
N ARG A 203 -17.09 -16.24 2.61
CA ARG A 203 -17.84 -16.21 3.88
C ARG A 203 -18.59 -14.88 4.10
N ALA A 204 -17.95 -13.75 3.79
CA ALA A 204 -18.58 -12.44 3.89
C ALA A 204 -19.79 -12.31 2.94
N ILE A 205 -19.62 -12.71 1.68
CA ILE A 205 -20.70 -12.71 0.68
C ILE A 205 -21.87 -13.60 1.11
N ILE A 206 -21.61 -14.84 1.54
CA ILE A 206 -22.64 -15.77 2.00
C ILE A 206 -23.40 -15.18 3.19
N THR A 207 -22.68 -14.61 4.17
CA THR A 207 -23.27 -13.98 5.35
C THR A 207 -24.21 -12.84 4.96
N LEU A 208 -23.77 -11.96 4.07
CA LEU A 208 -24.57 -10.84 3.58
C LEU A 208 -25.82 -11.30 2.82
N ILE A 209 -25.68 -12.26 1.91
CA ILE A 209 -26.82 -12.82 1.16
C ILE A 209 -27.83 -13.47 2.09
N THR A 210 -27.37 -14.24 3.09
CA THR A 210 -28.23 -14.91 4.07
C THR A 210 -29.04 -13.90 4.89
N ASN A 211 -28.47 -12.71 5.14
CA ASN A 211 -29.12 -11.61 5.84
C ASN A 211 -29.98 -10.72 4.89
N GLY A 212 -30.17 -11.10 3.63
CA GLY A 212 -30.93 -10.33 2.65
C GLY A 212 -30.21 -9.06 2.13
N ARG A 213 -28.90 -8.94 2.35
CA ARG A 213 -28.06 -7.78 2.00
C ARG A 213 -27.03 -8.16 0.94
N LYS A 214 -27.48 -8.63 -0.22
CA LYS A 214 -26.58 -9.01 -1.32
C LYS A 214 -25.79 -7.79 -1.80
N PRO A 215 -24.43 -7.83 -1.85
CA PRO A 215 -23.64 -6.75 -2.43
C PRO A 215 -23.86 -6.61 -3.94
N SER A 216 -23.91 -5.39 -4.44
CA SER A 216 -23.91 -5.09 -5.88
C SER A 216 -22.50 -5.21 -6.48
N ALA A 217 -21.48 -4.84 -5.71
CA ALA A 217 -20.07 -4.93 -6.11
C ALA A 217 -19.17 -5.30 -4.92
N VAL A 218 -18.05 -5.90 -5.25
CA VAL A 218 -16.84 -6.01 -4.41
C VAL A 218 -15.79 -5.07 -4.98
N ILE A 219 -15.11 -4.32 -4.12
CA ILE A 219 -13.95 -3.51 -4.51
C ILE A 219 -12.74 -3.84 -3.65
N ILE A 220 -11.61 -4.10 -4.29
CA ILE A 220 -10.33 -4.41 -3.64
C ILE A 220 -9.20 -3.58 -4.25
N THR A 221 -8.15 -3.33 -3.47
CA THR A 221 -6.91 -2.70 -3.93
C THR A 221 -5.84 -3.79 -4.10
N SER A 222 -5.34 -3.96 -5.33
CA SER A 222 -4.32 -4.93 -5.68
C SER A 222 -3.55 -4.45 -6.93
N PRO A 223 -2.24 -4.18 -6.82
CA PRO A 223 -1.43 -4.26 -5.62
C PRO A 223 -1.83 -3.26 -4.53
N THR A 224 -1.53 -3.58 -3.26
CA THR A 224 -1.62 -2.60 -2.16
C THR A 224 -0.53 -1.53 -2.29
N TYR A 225 -0.51 -0.58 -1.38
CA TYR A 225 0.54 0.45 -1.38
C TYR A 225 1.92 -0.14 -1.13
N GLU A 226 1.98 -1.20 -0.34
CA GLU A 226 3.19 -1.97 -0.03
C GLU A 226 3.55 -3.00 -1.12
N GLY A 227 2.74 -3.13 -2.16
CA GLY A 227 2.99 -4.01 -3.30
C GLY A 227 2.37 -5.42 -3.18
N VAL A 228 1.56 -5.70 -2.17
CA VAL A 228 0.92 -7.02 -2.04
C VAL A 228 -0.17 -7.19 -3.09
N ILE A 229 -0.13 -8.30 -3.81
CA ILE A 229 -1.06 -8.68 -4.88
C ILE A 229 -1.98 -9.79 -4.36
N SER A 230 -3.29 -9.67 -4.59
CA SER A 230 -4.31 -10.67 -4.26
C SER A 230 -4.56 -11.62 -5.45
N ASP A 231 -5.04 -12.83 -5.17
CA ASP A 231 -5.51 -13.80 -6.17
C ASP A 231 -6.82 -13.32 -6.81
N ILE A 232 -6.69 -12.39 -7.75
CA ILE A 232 -7.85 -11.78 -8.43
C ILE A 232 -8.66 -12.83 -9.18
N GLY A 233 -8.02 -13.86 -9.74
CA GLY A 233 -8.69 -14.93 -10.47
C GLY A 233 -9.70 -15.67 -9.59
N THR A 234 -9.27 -16.15 -8.44
CA THR A 234 -10.16 -16.83 -7.49
C THR A 234 -11.22 -15.88 -6.93
N LEU A 235 -10.86 -14.61 -6.65
CA LEU A 235 -11.81 -13.61 -6.16
C LEU A 235 -12.89 -13.27 -7.21
N ALA A 236 -12.52 -13.20 -8.51
CA ALA A 236 -13.45 -13.01 -9.62
C ALA A 236 -14.40 -14.21 -9.78
N GLU A 237 -13.89 -15.45 -9.72
CA GLU A 237 -14.73 -16.64 -9.77
C GLU A 237 -15.77 -16.66 -8.64
N ILE A 238 -15.37 -16.30 -7.42
CA ILE A 238 -16.27 -16.22 -6.27
C ILE A 238 -17.34 -15.16 -6.50
N THR A 239 -16.95 -13.92 -6.81
CA THR A 239 -17.91 -12.81 -6.98
C THR A 239 -18.91 -13.10 -8.10
N HIS A 240 -18.43 -13.59 -9.25
CA HIS A 240 -19.27 -13.92 -10.40
C HIS A 240 -20.23 -15.08 -10.13
N ARG A 241 -19.84 -16.08 -9.33
CA ARG A 241 -20.72 -17.18 -8.89
C ARG A 241 -21.99 -16.67 -8.20
N TYR A 242 -21.86 -15.57 -7.46
CA TYR A 242 -22.98 -14.92 -6.79
C TYR A 242 -23.61 -13.78 -7.61
N GLY A 243 -23.13 -13.51 -8.83
CA GLY A 243 -23.61 -12.42 -9.69
C GLY A 243 -23.35 -11.04 -9.05
N ILE A 244 -22.14 -10.83 -8.57
CA ILE A 244 -21.62 -9.61 -7.97
C ILE A 244 -20.46 -9.12 -8.85
N TYR A 245 -20.37 -7.81 -9.11
CA TYR A 245 -19.27 -7.23 -9.88
C TYR A 245 -17.98 -7.14 -9.05
N LEU A 246 -16.83 -7.36 -9.69
CA LEU A 246 -15.51 -7.15 -9.09
C LEU A 246 -14.83 -5.93 -9.69
N ILE A 247 -14.55 -4.94 -8.85
CA ILE A 247 -13.75 -3.75 -9.17
C ILE A 247 -12.38 -3.92 -8.55
N VAL A 248 -11.31 -3.69 -9.31
CA VAL A 248 -9.94 -3.71 -8.80
C VAL A 248 -9.30 -2.33 -8.95
N ASP A 249 -8.90 -1.76 -7.82
CA ASP A 249 -8.02 -0.60 -7.78
C ASP A 249 -6.58 -1.09 -7.97
N GLU A 250 -6.13 -1.13 -9.22
CA GLU A 250 -4.76 -1.50 -9.64
C GLU A 250 -3.90 -0.24 -9.84
N ALA A 251 -4.22 0.85 -9.14
CA ALA A 251 -3.51 2.13 -9.28
C ALA A 251 -2.00 2.02 -9.02
N GLN A 252 -1.57 1.03 -8.28
CA GLN A 252 -0.16 0.79 -7.98
C GLN A 252 0.52 -0.17 -8.98
N GLY A 253 -0.24 -0.80 -9.90
CA GLY A 253 0.21 -1.91 -10.74
C GLY A 253 0.37 -1.62 -12.23
N ALA A 254 0.26 -0.37 -12.71
CA ALA A 254 0.23 -0.06 -14.16
C ALA A 254 1.44 -0.58 -14.97
N HIS A 255 2.60 -0.80 -14.35
CA HIS A 255 3.78 -1.38 -14.98
C HIS A 255 3.73 -2.91 -15.09
N LEU A 256 2.94 -3.58 -14.25
CA LEU A 256 2.86 -5.05 -14.19
C LEU A 256 2.38 -5.66 -15.53
N ASN A 257 1.51 -4.94 -16.27
CA ASN A 257 1.12 -5.37 -17.61
C ASN A 257 2.31 -5.52 -18.58
N PHE A 258 3.45 -4.93 -18.27
CA PHE A 258 4.65 -4.92 -19.09
C PHE A 258 5.78 -5.78 -18.52
N MET A 259 5.69 -6.23 -17.28
CA MET A 259 6.64 -7.14 -16.63
C MET A 259 6.31 -8.62 -16.95
N GLU A 260 7.31 -9.48 -16.82
CA GLU A 260 7.13 -10.93 -16.90
C GLU A 260 6.76 -11.50 -15.52
N GLY A 261 5.96 -12.55 -15.49
CA GLY A 261 5.62 -13.27 -14.27
C GLY A 261 4.39 -12.75 -13.52
N HIS A 262 3.84 -11.59 -13.91
CA HIS A 262 2.63 -11.05 -13.29
C HIS A 262 1.43 -11.14 -14.24
N GLU A 263 0.28 -11.52 -13.69
CA GLU A 263 -1.00 -11.46 -14.38
C GLU A 263 -1.81 -10.27 -13.85
N THR A 264 -2.23 -9.38 -14.76
CA THR A 264 -3.03 -8.20 -14.41
C THR A 264 -4.43 -8.58 -13.95
N ALA A 265 -5.07 -7.70 -13.18
CA ALA A 265 -6.46 -7.91 -12.76
C ALA A 265 -7.43 -8.06 -13.94
N MET A 266 -7.11 -7.43 -15.09
CA MET A 266 -7.87 -7.58 -16.33
C MET A 266 -7.81 -9.02 -16.86
N ALA A 267 -6.64 -9.60 -16.92
CA ALA A 267 -6.44 -10.98 -17.39
C ALA A 267 -7.07 -12.02 -16.46
N GLN A 268 -7.14 -11.70 -15.17
CA GLN A 268 -7.69 -12.56 -14.13
C GLN A 268 -9.22 -12.43 -13.96
N GLY A 269 -9.90 -11.57 -14.71
CA GLY A 269 -11.37 -11.56 -14.78
C GLY A 269 -12.08 -10.51 -13.94
N ALA A 270 -11.41 -9.46 -13.49
CA ALA A 270 -12.08 -8.29 -12.91
C ALA A 270 -13.06 -7.66 -13.91
N ASP A 271 -14.16 -7.07 -13.45
CA ASP A 271 -15.15 -6.41 -14.34
C ASP A 271 -14.71 -5.00 -14.74
N ILE A 272 -14.10 -4.26 -13.79
CA ILE A 272 -13.51 -2.92 -14.00
C ILE A 272 -12.19 -2.85 -13.26
N VAL A 273 -11.17 -2.30 -13.92
CA VAL A 273 -9.83 -2.08 -13.35
C VAL A 273 -9.41 -0.64 -13.54
N ILE A 274 -8.78 -0.04 -12.54
CA ILE A 274 -8.28 1.33 -12.57
C ILE A 274 -6.78 1.33 -12.35
N GLU A 275 -5.99 1.86 -13.30
CA GLU A 275 -4.55 2.00 -13.22
C GLU A 275 -4.13 3.46 -13.13
N SER A 276 -3.16 3.80 -12.28
CA SER A 276 -2.49 5.12 -12.29
C SER A 276 -1.17 5.03 -13.05
N LEU A 277 -1.15 5.46 -14.30
CA LEU A 277 0.07 5.42 -15.11
C LEU A 277 1.21 6.21 -14.47
N HIS A 278 0.90 7.39 -13.91
CA HIS A 278 1.91 8.28 -13.33
C HIS A 278 2.66 7.72 -12.11
N LYS A 279 2.14 6.68 -11.44
CA LYS A 279 2.79 6.14 -10.24
C LYS A 279 4.01 5.29 -10.58
N THR A 280 3.94 4.49 -11.63
CA THR A 280 4.96 3.48 -11.95
C THR A 280 5.46 3.53 -13.39
N MET A 281 4.67 4.13 -14.30
CA MET A 281 5.06 4.34 -15.70
C MET A 281 5.61 5.76 -15.91
N PRO A 282 6.39 6.01 -16.96
CA PRO A 282 6.94 7.34 -17.28
C PRO A 282 5.86 8.26 -17.86
N ALA A 283 4.86 8.59 -17.04
CA ALA A 283 3.73 9.44 -17.40
C ALA A 283 3.63 10.67 -16.47
N LEU A 284 2.96 11.72 -16.93
CA LEU A 284 2.70 12.92 -16.13
C LEU A 284 1.78 12.59 -14.93
N THR A 285 2.04 13.25 -13.83
CA THR A 285 1.16 13.18 -12.64
C THR A 285 -0.29 13.43 -13.03
N GLN A 286 -1.24 12.74 -12.38
CA GLN A 286 -2.68 12.78 -12.62
C GLN A 286 -3.17 11.86 -13.75
N THR A 287 -2.29 11.32 -14.59
CA THR A 287 -2.68 10.42 -15.70
C THR A 287 -3.03 9.02 -15.19
N SER A 288 -4.15 8.47 -15.65
CA SER A 288 -4.65 7.16 -15.26
C SER A 288 -5.48 6.54 -16.38
N LEU A 289 -5.76 5.24 -16.28
CA LEU A 289 -6.64 4.52 -17.19
C LEU A 289 -7.76 3.83 -16.41
N LEU A 290 -8.93 3.69 -17.03
CA LEU A 290 -10.01 2.82 -16.60
C LEU A 290 -10.27 1.77 -17.67
N HIS A 291 -10.24 0.53 -17.28
CA HIS A 291 -10.46 -0.63 -18.15
C HIS A 291 -11.79 -1.28 -17.83
N VAL A 292 -12.60 -1.51 -18.84
CA VAL A 292 -13.88 -2.23 -18.76
C VAL A 292 -13.68 -3.60 -19.37
N MET A 293 -13.88 -4.65 -18.59
CA MET A 293 -13.85 -6.04 -19.06
C MET A 293 -15.26 -6.56 -19.35
N ASN A 294 -16.24 -6.11 -18.56
CA ASN A 294 -17.65 -6.52 -18.69
C ASN A 294 -18.43 -5.54 -19.57
N PRO A 295 -18.83 -5.94 -20.80
CA PRO A 295 -19.52 -5.03 -21.74
C PRO A 295 -20.81 -4.41 -21.20
N LYS A 296 -21.49 -5.08 -20.25
CA LYS A 296 -22.73 -4.59 -19.67
C LYS A 296 -22.57 -3.29 -18.87
N LEU A 297 -21.34 -2.99 -18.45
CA LEU A 297 -21.01 -1.81 -17.64
C LEU A 297 -20.63 -0.58 -18.49
N ASP A 298 -20.27 -0.76 -19.76
CA ASP A 298 -19.67 0.26 -20.61
C ASP A 298 -20.52 1.53 -20.75
N GLU A 299 -21.82 1.38 -21.00
CA GLU A 299 -22.73 2.53 -21.12
C GLU A 299 -22.79 3.36 -19.83
N ARG A 300 -22.83 2.68 -18.68
CA ARG A 300 -22.84 3.37 -17.38
C ARG A 300 -21.48 4.00 -17.08
N VAL A 301 -20.37 3.32 -17.41
CA VAL A 301 -19.01 3.88 -17.27
C VAL A 301 -18.88 5.18 -18.06
N ARG A 302 -19.24 5.19 -19.36
CA ARG A 302 -19.20 6.40 -20.18
C ARG A 302 -20.04 7.55 -19.60
N ARG A 303 -21.24 7.24 -19.11
CA ARG A 303 -22.11 8.25 -18.47
C ARG A 303 -21.45 8.90 -17.26
N TYR A 304 -20.81 8.11 -16.37
CA TYR A 304 -20.17 8.65 -15.17
C TYR A 304 -18.80 9.28 -15.44
N LEU A 305 -18.09 8.87 -16.49
CA LEU A 305 -16.89 9.57 -16.95
C LEU A 305 -17.20 11.02 -17.36
N GLN A 306 -18.33 11.25 -18.06
CA GLN A 306 -18.77 12.62 -18.39
C GLN A 306 -19.11 13.47 -17.15
N ILE A 307 -19.46 12.84 -16.02
CA ILE A 307 -19.77 13.54 -14.76
C ILE A 307 -18.49 13.83 -13.96
N PHE A 308 -17.57 12.86 -13.88
CA PHE A 308 -16.41 12.92 -12.99
C PHE A 308 -15.14 13.44 -13.67
N GLN A 309 -15.13 13.63 -14.97
CA GLN A 309 -14.04 14.25 -15.68
C GLN A 309 -14.41 15.64 -16.21
N THR A 310 -13.38 16.47 -16.37
CA THR A 310 -13.54 17.82 -16.92
C THR A 310 -14.09 17.78 -18.35
N SER A 311 -14.89 18.76 -18.73
CA SER A 311 -15.33 18.98 -20.11
C SER A 311 -14.25 19.59 -21.01
N SER A 312 -13.08 19.97 -20.45
CA SER A 312 -11.94 20.52 -21.18
C SER A 312 -10.70 19.68 -20.84
N PRO A 313 -10.59 18.43 -21.36
CA PRO A 313 -9.53 17.52 -21.00
C PRO A 313 -8.18 17.97 -21.60
N SER A 314 -7.12 17.87 -20.80
CA SER A 314 -5.77 18.24 -21.22
C SER A 314 -5.23 17.27 -22.28
N TYR A 315 -4.97 17.75 -23.47
CA TYR A 315 -4.31 17.00 -24.55
C TYR A 315 -2.89 16.56 -24.16
N ILE A 316 -2.19 17.35 -23.36
CA ILE A 316 -0.86 17.01 -22.84
C ILE A 316 -0.93 15.75 -21.97
N PHE A 317 -1.97 15.61 -21.14
CA PHE A 317 -2.16 14.40 -20.34
C PHE A 317 -2.50 13.20 -21.21
N MET A 318 -3.37 13.36 -22.23
CA MET A 318 -3.71 12.28 -23.15
C MET A 318 -2.49 11.81 -23.95
N GLN A 319 -1.68 12.73 -24.47
CA GLN A 319 -0.41 12.40 -25.12
C GLN A 319 0.55 11.67 -24.16
N SER A 320 0.64 12.10 -22.91
CA SER A 320 1.51 11.45 -21.92
C SER A 320 1.06 10.00 -21.65
N MET A 321 -0.25 9.76 -21.54
CA MET A 321 -0.81 8.41 -21.38
C MET A 321 -0.50 7.53 -22.59
N GLU A 322 -0.77 8.03 -23.81
CA GLU A 322 -0.47 7.31 -25.03
C GLU A 322 1.01 6.94 -25.14
N LYS A 323 1.90 7.91 -24.88
CA LYS A 323 3.36 7.66 -24.92
C LYS A 323 3.82 6.65 -23.89
N ALA A 324 3.28 6.70 -22.67
CA ALA A 324 3.64 5.75 -21.62
C ALA A 324 3.18 4.33 -21.96
N VAL A 325 1.97 4.15 -22.47
CA VAL A 325 1.47 2.84 -22.93
C VAL A 325 2.28 2.33 -24.14
N ALA A 326 2.51 3.19 -25.12
CA ALA A 326 3.33 2.84 -26.29
C ALA A 326 4.77 2.49 -25.90
N PHE A 327 5.36 3.20 -24.92
CA PHE A 327 6.67 2.87 -24.37
C PHE A 327 6.67 1.45 -23.77
N GLY A 328 5.71 1.12 -22.92
CA GLY A 328 5.58 -0.21 -22.32
C GLY A 328 5.41 -1.31 -23.37
N ALA A 329 4.49 -1.11 -24.30
CA ALA A 329 4.18 -2.09 -25.34
C ALA A 329 5.38 -2.37 -26.29
N ASN A 330 6.14 -1.32 -26.64
CA ASN A 330 7.21 -1.41 -27.63
C ASN A 330 8.60 -1.70 -27.02
N ASN A 331 8.76 -1.68 -25.70
CA ASN A 331 10.06 -1.80 -25.05
C ASN A 331 10.07 -2.88 -23.94
N ARG A 332 9.43 -4.03 -24.17
CA ARG A 332 9.36 -5.15 -23.20
C ARG A 332 10.73 -5.53 -22.62
N ALA A 333 11.79 -5.52 -23.44
CA ALA A 333 13.15 -5.84 -22.98
C ALA A 333 13.66 -4.91 -21.86
N VAL A 334 13.17 -3.66 -21.79
CA VAL A 334 13.53 -2.71 -20.74
C VAL A 334 12.90 -3.14 -19.40
N PHE A 335 11.68 -3.70 -19.43
CA PHE A 335 11.01 -4.22 -18.25
C PHE A 335 11.62 -5.54 -17.76
N VAL A 336 12.08 -6.41 -18.67
CA VAL A 336 12.86 -7.61 -18.29
C VAL A 336 14.15 -7.20 -17.56
N GLU A 337 14.88 -6.22 -18.10
CA GLU A 337 16.10 -5.72 -17.45
C GLU A 337 15.79 -5.01 -16.13
N TYR A 338 14.64 -4.34 -16.01
CA TYR A 338 14.16 -3.75 -14.77
C TYR A 338 13.92 -4.82 -13.71
N GLY A 339 13.20 -5.90 -14.03
CA GLY A 339 13.00 -7.03 -13.11
C GLY A 339 14.32 -7.64 -12.64
N ARG A 340 15.29 -7.86 -13.57
CA ARG A 340 16.62 -8.35 -13.21
C ARG A 340 17.37 -7.41 -12.24
N ARG A 341 17.24 -6.10 -12.41
CA ARG A 341 17.84 -5.11 -11.48
C ARG A 341 17.23 -5.17 -10.09
N LEU A 342 15.90 -5.34 -10.01
CA LEU A 342 15.19 -5.51 -8.74
C LEU A 342 15.66 -6.77 -8.00
N GLU A 343 15.81 -7.90 -8.69
CA GLU A 343 16.30 -9.15 -8.12
C GLU A 343 17.71 -8.99 -7.55
N ILE A 344 18.66 -8.45 -8.34
CA ILE A 344 20.04 -8.18 -7.88
C ILE A 344 20.06 -7.24 -6.67
N PHE A 345 19.22 -6.21 -6.66
CA PHE A 345 19.11 -5.30 -5.53
C PHE A 345 18.59 -6.00 -4.28
N ALA A 346 17.57 -6.83 -4.44
CA ALA A 346 17.00 -7.59 -3.34
C ALA A 346 17.99 -8.57 -2.71
N GLU A 347 18.80 -9.27 -3.53
CA GLU A 347 19.88 -10.15 -3.04
C GLU A 347 20.94 -9.40 -2.23
N LYS A 348 21.28 -8.16 -2.62
CA LYS A 348 22.17 -7.30 -1.81
C LYS A 348 21.59 -7.01 -0.43
N CYS A 349 20.27 -6.76 -0.36
CA CYS A 349 19.56 -6.45 0.89
C CYS A 349 19.44 -7.63 1.86
N ASP A 350 19.64 -8.87 1.44
CA ASP A 350 19.55 -10.06 2.30
C ASP A 350 20.57 -10.06 3.47
N ASN A 351 21.66 -9.28 3.36
CA ASN A 351 22.68 -9.15 4.41
C ASN A 351 22.34 -8.12 5.51
N LEU A 352 21.26 -7.36 5.38
CA LEU A 352 20.80 -6.39 6.38
C LEU A 352 20.29 -7.12 7.64
N ARG A 353 20.51 -6.55 8.83
CA ARG A 353 20.26 -7.23 10.13
C ARG A 353 19.04 -6.70 10.87
N ASN A 354 18.94 -5.37 10.99
CA ASN A 354 17.91 -4.67 11.75
C ASN A 354 16.84 -4.04 10.85
N ILE A 355 17.19 -3.84 9.58
CA ILE A 355 16.29 -3.40 8.52
C ILE A 355 16.24 -4.52 7.48
N ARG A 356 15.05 -4.84 6.96
CA ARG A 356 14.90 -5.84 5.91
C ARG A 356 14.04 -5.33 4.78
N LEU A 357 14.42 -5.68 3.55
CA LEU A 357 13.55 -5.55 2.39
C LEU A 357 12.43 -6.60 2.50
N PHE A 358 11.18 -6.16 2.39
CA PHE A 358 10.01 -7.02 2.38
C PHE A 358 9.99 -7.86 1.09
N ARG A 359 10.07 -9.18 1.24
CA ARG A 359 10.04 -10.16 0.14
C ARG A 359 9.21 -11.37 0.58
N PRO A 360 7.86 -11.31 0.44
CA PRO A 360 7.01 -12.43 0.81
C PRO A 360 7.33 -13.65 -0.06
N GLY A 361 7.31 -14.84 0.54
CA GLY A 361 7.59 -16.11 -0.14
C GLY A 361 9.06 -16.53 -0.22
N VAL A 362 10.03 -15.64 -0.26
CA VAL A 362 11.46 -15.97 -0.31
C VAL A 362 11.98 -16.39 1.07
N ASN A 363 11.42 -15.84 2.14
CA ASN A 363 11.81 -16.10 3.52
C ASN A 363 11.04 -17.27 4.17
N VAL A 364 10.33 -18.09 3.39
CA VAL A 364 9.63 -19.29 3.89
C VAL A 364 10.51 -20.50 3.72
N SER A 365 11.04 -21.07 4.82
CA SER A 365 11.81 -22.33 4.75
C SER A 365 10.90 -23.46 4.23
N LYS A 366 11.45 -24.36 3.41
CA LYS A 366 10.73 -25.52 2.84
C LYS A 366 10.06 -26.42 3.89
N ASN A 367 10.39 -26.26 5.18
CA ASN A 367 9.86 -27.05 6.29
C ASN A 367 8.64 -26.41 6.98
N ASP A 368 8.20 -25.23 6.55
CA ASP A 368 7.14 -24.44 7.21
C ASP A 368 5.84 -24.38 6.40
N GLU A 369 5.38 -25.51 5.89
CA GLU A 369 4.08 -25.62 5.21
C GLU A 369 2.88 -25.25 6.09
N GLY A 370 3.10 -24.99 7.38
CA GLY A 370 2.06 -24.69 8.38
C GLY A 370 1.82 -23.23 8.73
N CYS A 371 2.68 -22.28 8.34
CA CYS A 371 2.48 -20.85 8.64
C CYS A 371 1.86 -20.11 7.45
N SER A 372 0.55 -19.95 7.44
CA SER A 372 -0.15 -19.16 6.40
C SER A 372 0.10 -17.65 6.50
N ALA A 373 0.53 -17.15 7.66
CA ALA A 373 0.67 -15.73 7.96
C ALA A 373 1.85 -15.02 7.25
N CYS A 374 2.85 -15.79 6.75
CA CYS A 374 3.98 -15.23 5.99
C CYS A 374 3.77 -15.31 4.47
N LYS A 375 2.61 -15.81 4.03
CA LYS A 375 2.32 -16.02 2.61
C LYS A 375 1.36 -14.95 2.13
N VAL A 376 1.72 -14.26 1.07
CA VAL A 376 0.81 -13.51 0.22
C VAL A 376 0.73 -14.22 -1.12
N PHE A 377 -0.31 -13.95 -1.91
CA PHE A 377 -0.47 -14.58 -3.22
C PHE A 377 0.68 -14.21 -4.16
N ASP A 378 0.97 -12.90 -4.29
CA ASP A 378 2.07 -12.38 -5.10
C ASP A 378 2.50 -10.99 -4.59
N HIS A 379 3.59 -10.42 -5.11
CA HIS A 379 4.13 -9.14 -4.68
C HIS A 379 4.80 -8.39 -5.84
N ASP A 380 4.61 -7.07 -5.89
CA ASP A 380 5.30 -6.16 -6.81
C ASP A 380 6.70 -5.83 -6.26
N GLU A 381 7.74 -6.41 -6.85
CA GLU A 381 9.14 -6.19 -6.46
C GLU A 381 9.61 -4.74 -6.66
N GLY A 382 8.89 -3.95 -7.46
CA GLY A 382 9.14 -2.51 -7.63
C GLY A 382 8.76 -1.68 -6.41
N ARG A 383 8.06 -2.28 -5.44
CA ARG A 383 7.79 -1.71 -4.12
C ARG A 383 8.89 -2.10 -3.14
N LEU A 384 9.86 -1.22 -2.97
CA LEU A 384 10.97 -1.46 -2.06
C LEU A 384 10.56 -1.03 -0.65
N VAL A 385 9.99 -1.98 0.10
CA VAL A 385 9.52 -1.75 1.48
C VAL A 385 10.60 -2.18 2.46
N PHE A 386 11.23 -1.22 3.13
CA PHE A 386 12.25 -1.49 4.14
C PHE A 386 11.61 -1.49 5.52
N VAL A 387 11.53 -2.66 6.12
CA VAL A 387 10.93 -2.88 7.44
C VAL A 387 11.99 -2.83 8.51
N VAL A 388 11.77 -2.01 9.52
CA VAL A 388 12.60 -1.95 10.73
C VAL A 388 12.15 -3.04 11.69
N ARG A 389 13.09 -3.86 12.15
CA ARG A 389 12.79 -4.94 13.10
C ARG A 389 12.23 -4.37 14.41
N PRO A 390 11.09 -4.87 14.92
CA PRO A 390 10.56 -4.44 16.22
C PRO A 390 11.60 -4.61 17.33
N GLY A 391 11.74 -3.59 18.20
CA GLY A 391 12.76 -3.59 19.26
C GLY A 391 14.15 -3.14 18.84
N THR A 392 14.32 -2.69 17.61
CA THR A 392 15.55 -2.02 17.17
C THR A 392 15.68 -0.65 17.82
N VAL A 393 16.88 -0.32 18.29
CA VAL A 393 17.22 0.98 18.89
C VAL A 393 18.42 1.60 18.18
N ASP A 394 18.50 2.92 18.23
CA ASP A 394 19.64 3.68 17.76
C ASP A 394 20.79 3.71 18.80
N GLY A 395 21.91 4.36 18.46
CA GLY A 395 23.07 4.51 19.34
C GLY A 395 22.80 5.26 20.65
N SER A 396 21.66 5.97 20.78
CA SER A 396 21.21 6.61 22.03
C SER A 396 20.35 5.69 22.89
N GLY A 397 19.89 4.54 22.35
CA GLY A 397 18.96 3.62 22.98
C GLY A 397 17.48 3.96 22.76
N GLN A 398 17.18 4.93 21.87
CA GLN A 398 15.82 5.25 21.47
C GLN A 398 15.29 4.19 20.48
N ILE A 399 14.01 3.81 20.59
CA ILE A 399 13.35 2.91 19.63
C ILE A 399 13.41 3.55 18.25
N PHE A 400 13.97 2.80 17.30
CA PHE A 400 14.14 3.24 15.92
C PHE A 400 12.88 2.91 15.11
N THR A 401 12.39 3.88 14.33
CA THR A 401 11.12 3.77 13.59
C THR A 401 11.32 4.00 12.10
N GLY A 402 10.30 3.62 11.28
CA GLY A 402 10.29 3.94 9.86
C GLY A 402 10.31 5.45 9.59
N VAL A 403 9.68 6.26 10.45
CA VAL A 403 9.74 7.73 10.33
C VAL A 403 11.17 8.24 10.51
N MET A 404 11.89 7.77 11.53
CA MET A 404 13.31 8.13 11.73
C MET A 404 14.18 7.67 10.55
N LEU A 405 13.90 6.49 9.99
CA LEU A 405 14.59 6.02 8.78
C LEU A 405 14.38 6.97 7.60
N ALA A 406 13.13 7.40 7.37
CA ALA A 406 12.79 8.35 6.30
C ALA A 406 13.50 9.70 6.48
N ASP A 407 13.51 10.24 7.70
CA ASP A 407 14.16 11.50 8.02
C ASP A 407 15.69 11.42 7.78
N ILE A 408 16.33 10.34 8.23
CA ILE A 408 17.78 10.14 8.02
C ILE A 408 18.10 9.98 6.52
N LEU A 409 17.29 9.22 5.77
CA LEU A 409 17.46 9.09 4.32
C LEU A 409 17.35 10.44 3.61
N ALA A 410 16.38 11.27 3.99
CA ALA A 410 16.18 12.60 3.42
C ALA A 410 17.31 13.57 3.79
N ASP A 411 17.62 13.69 5.08
CA ASP A 411 18.50 14.75 5.60
C ASP A 411 19.98 14.45 5.36
N ARG A 412 20.39 13.18 5.49
CA ARG A 412 21.81 12.80 5.41
C ARG A 412 22.20 12.31 4.00
N TYR A 413 21.29 11.62 3.30
CA TYR A 413 21.60 11.02 1.99
C TYR A 413 20.89 11.69 0.82
N GLY A 414 19.95 12.62 1.08
CA GLY A 414 19.17 13.28 0.03
C GLY A 414 18.19 12.35 -0.70
N LEU A 415 17.78 11.25 -0.06
CA LEU A 415 16.87 10.23 -0.62
C LEU A 415 15.49 10.42 -0.02
N ILE A 416 14.53 10.83 -0.86
CA ILE A 416 13.15 11.09 -0.43
C ILE A 416 12.31 9.84 -0.72
N VAL A 417 11.83 9.18 0.33
CA VAL A 417 10.95 8.02 0.23
C VAL A 417 9.51 8.43 -0.12
N GLU A 418 8.72 7.49 -0.61
CA GLU A 418 7.30 7.73 -0.92
C GLU A 418 6.46 7.86 0.35
N MET A 419 6.69 6.99 1.32
CA MET A 419 5.92 6.92 2.55
C MET A 419 6.77 6.38 3.69
N ALA A 420 6.49 6.84 4.91
CA ALA A 420 6.95 6.24 6.15
C ALA A 420 5.74 5.78 6.99
N SER A 421 5.86 4.59 7.56
CA SER A 421 5.01 4.08 8.64
C SER A 421 5.79 4.05 9.94
N VAL A 422 5.17 3.58 11.01
CA VAL A 422 5.87 3.39 12.30
C VAL A 422 6.99 2.36 12.16
N SER A 423 6.78 1.28 11.41
CA SER A 423 7.72 0.17 11.31
C SER A 423 8.44 0.05 9.96
N TYR A 424 8.07 0.81 8.93
CA TYR A 424 8.69 0.68 7.61
C TYR A 424 8.69 1.99 6.81
N VAL A 425 9.49 2.00 5.74
CA VAL A 425 9.41 3.00 4.66
C VAL A 425 9.15 2.32 3.33
N ILE A 426 8.50 3.04 2.41
CA ILE A 426 8.27 2.60 1.04
C ILE A 426 9.07 3.50 0.09
N CYS A 427 9.91 2.88 -0.73
CA CYS A 427 10.48 3.49 -1.92
C CYS A 427 9.79 2.91 -3.15
N ILE A 428 9.33 3.76 -4.05
CA ILE A 428 8.78 3.33 -5.34
C ILE A 428 9.91 3.34 -6.37
N SER A 429 10.19 2.17 -6.91
CA SER A 429 11.10 2.02 -8.04
C SER A 429 10.36 2.16 -9.37
N SER A 430 11.09 2.44 -10.42
CA SER A 430 10.57 2.62 -11.77
C SER A 430 11.57 2.10 -12.80
N VAL A 431 11.07 1.73 -13.95
CA VAL A 431 11.86 1.28 -15.10
C VAL A 431 12.95 2.28 -15.55
N VAL A 432 12.81 3.55 -15.17
CA VAL A 432 13.77 4.63 -15.50
C VAL A 432 14.90 4.78 -14.50
N ASP A 433 14.82 4.13 -13.33
CA ASP A 433 15.88 4.21 -12.32
C ASP A 433 17.19 3.58 -12.83
N SER A 434 18.32 4.22 -12.58
CA SER A 434 19.64 3.73 -12.97
C SER A 434 20.17 2.69 -11.97
N VAL A 435 21.16 1.91 -12.37
CA VAL A 435 21.88 0.98 -11.46
C VAL A 435 22.50 1.75 -10.30
N ASP A 436 23.09 2.93 -10.58
CA ASP A 436 23.74 3.75 -9.55
C ASP A 436 22.76 4.21 -8.47
N SER A 437 21.48 4.49 -8.81
CA SER A 437 20.48 4.89 -7.81
C SER A 437 20.16 3.78 -6.80
N TYR A 438 20.13 2.53 -7.25
CA TYR A 438 19.98 1.37 -6.35
C TYR A 438 21.22 1.19 -5.45
N ASP A 439 22.43 1.37 -5.98
CA ASP A 439 23.66 1.27 -5.19
C ASP A 439 23.77 2.37 -4.13
N ILE A 440 23.30 3.59 -4.44
CA ILE A 440 23.23 4.69 -3.49
C ILE A 440 22.23 4.39 -2.38
N LEU A 441 21.03 3.90 -2.73
CA LEU A 441 20.00 3.53 -1.75
C LEU A 441 20.50 2.41 -0.84
N PHE A 442 21.05 1.33 -1.43
CA PHE A 442 21.60 0.20 -0.65
C PHE A 442 22.66 0.65 0.36
N LYS A 443 23.66 1.43 -0.07
CA LYS A 443 24.72 1.94 0.81
C LYS A 443 24.18 2.78 1.96
N ALA A 444 23.18 3.64 1.69
CA ALA A 444 22.55 4.44 2.72
C ALA A 444 21.86 3.56 3.78
N ILE A 445 21.06 2.57 3.32
CA ILE A 445 20.38 1.63 4.23
C ILE A 445 21.39 0.78 5.01
N GLU A 446 22.44 0.26 4.35
CA GLU A 446 23.48 -0.56 4.98
C GLU A 446 24.24 0.22 6.06
N GLU A 447 24.60 1.48 5.81
CA GLU A 447 25.27 2.34 6.79
C GLU A 447 24.36 2.61 8.00
N ILE A 448 23.07 2.89 7.77
CA ILE A 448 22.10 3.08 8.85
C ILE A 448 21.93 1.78 9.65
N ASP A 449 21.69 0.64 8.98
CA ASP A 449 21.50 -0.68 9.59
C ASP A 449 22.68 -1.06 10.51
N SER A 450 23.91 -0.76 10.07
CA SER A 450 25.14 -1.05 10.82
C SER A 450 25.25 -0.27 12.14
N GLY A 451 24.58 0.87 12.25
CA GLY A 451 24.53 1.71 13.45
C GLY A 451 23.41 1.36 14.43
N LEU A 452 22.57 0.38 14.08
CA LEU A 452 21.42 -0.03 14.89
C LEU A 452 21.70 -1.29 15.71
N GLU A 453 21.03 -1.41 16.87
CA GLU A 453 21.09 -2.57 17.74
C GLU A 453 19.70 -3.15 17.96
N TYR A 454 19.58 -4.48 17.86
CA TYR A 454 18.36 -5.16 18.29
C TYR A 454 18.39 -5.40 19.80
N ARG A 455 17.33 -4.99 20.50
CA ARG A 455 17.10 -5.30 21.91
C ARG A 455 15.79 -6.09 22.01
N SER A 456 15.88 -7.30 22.55
CA SER A 456 14.70 -8.15 22.75
C SER A 456 13.60 -7.36 23.49
N ILE A 457 12.40 -7.33 22.93
CA ILE A 457 11.25 -6.64 23.53
C ILE A 457 10.77 -7.45 24.72
N VAL A 458 10.89 -6.89 25.91
CA VAL A 458 10.16 -7.35 27.08
C VAL A 458 8.85 -6.58 27.07
N ASP A 459 7.83 -7.22 26.53
CA ASP A 459 6.40 -6.87 26.59
C ASP A 459 5.96 -5.49 26.06
N GLY A 460 5.07 -5.47 25.06
CA GLY A 460 4.14 -4.38 24.79
C GLY A 460 4.13 -3.71 23.42
N SER A 461 5.15 -3.79 22.56
CA SER A 461 5.12 -3.17 21.22
C SER A 461 4.73 -4.17 20.12
N ARG A 462 3.55 -4.78 20.24
CA ARG A 462 2.97 -5.53 19.11
C ARG A 462 2.51 -4.54 18.04
N ALA A 463 2.75 -4.85 16.76
CA ALA A 463 2.13 -4.17 15.64
C ALA A 463 0.63 -4.00 15.94
N MET A 464 0.14 -2.76 15.87
CA MET A 464 -1.22 -2.45 16.32
C MET A 464 -2.22 -2.74 15.20
N ASP A 465 -3.38 -3.30 15.55
CA ASP A 465 -4.53 -3.43 14.65
C ASP A 465 -5.17 -2.04 14.38
N ILE A 466 -4.43 -1.17 13.70
CA ILE A 466 -4.88 0.19 13.40
C ILE A 466 -6.05 0.16 12.42
N ILE A 467 -5.97 -0.73 11.43
CA ILE A 467 -7.03 -0.95 10.45
C ILE A 467 -7.84 -2.17 10.89
N SER A 468 -9.05 -1.93 11.37
CA SER A 468 -9.99 -2.98 11.77
C SER A 468 -11.36 -2.76 11.13
N GLY A 469 -12.12 -3.84 10.97
CA GLY A 469 -13.53 -3.74 10.59
C GLY A 469 -14.33 -3.15 11.76
N ARG A 470 -14.77 -1.89 11.61
CA ARG A 470 -15.61 -1.22 12.60
C ARG A 470 -17.05 -1.25 12.18
N ARG A 471 -17.95 -1.29 13.17
CA ARG A 471 -19.36 -1.21 12.92
C ARG A 471 -19.76 0.21 12.56
N SER A 472 -20.37 0.40 11.40
CA SER A 472 -21.07 1.65 11.07
C SER A 472 -22.43 1.67 11.78
N ALA A 473 -22.62 2.69 12.64
CA ALA A 473 -23.91 2.93 13.29
C ALA A 473 -24.84 3.75 12.40
N VAL A 474 -24.26 4.54 11.51
CA VAL A 474 -24.95 5.41 10.52
C VAL A 474 -24.29 5.18 9.17
N VAL A 475 -25.10 5.20 8.10
CA VAL A 475 -24.56 5.13 6.72
C VAL A 475 -23.61 6.32 6.50
N PRO A 476 -22.38 6.08 5.97
CA PRO A 476 -21.35 7.12 5.89
C PRO A 476 -21.80 8.44 5.24
N GLY A 477 -22.55 8.38 4.13
CA GLY A 477 -23.06 9.58 3.47
C GLY A 477 -24.02 10.38 4.35
N LYS A 478 -24.88 9.71 5.12
CA LYS A 478 -25.78 10.38 6.06
C LYS A 478 -25.03 10.98 7.25
N ALA A 479 -24.03 10.26 7.76
CA ALA A 479 -23.21 10.77 8.85
C ALA A 479 -22.40 12.00 8.44
N TRP A 480 -21.99 12.08 7.17
CA TRP A 480 -21.27 13.24 6.64
C TRP A 480 -22.11 14.52 6.64
N ASP A 481 -23.42 14.39 6.42
CA ASP A 481 -24.35 15.54 6.35
C ASP A 481 -24.92 15.93 7.73
N GLU A 482 -24.69 15.13 8.79
CA GLU A 482 -25.14 15.44 10.14
C GLU A 482 -24.21 16.46 10.83
N THR A 483 -24.75 17.16 11.83
CA THR A 483 -23.97 18.10 12.65
C THR A 483 -22.99 17.35 13.53
N SER A 484 -21.74 17.82 13.53
CA SER A 484 -20.63 17.26 14.32
C SER A 484 -20.12 18.27 15.35
N GLU A 485 -19.54 17.77 16.41
CA GLU A 485 -18.80 18.54 17.41
C GLU A 485 -17.37 17.98 17.55
N MET A 486 -16.42 18.85 17.90
CA MET A 486 -15.04 18.43 18.18
C MET A 486 -14.91 17.96 19.62
N VAL A 487 -14.42 16.75 19.83
CA VAL A 487 -14.18 16.20 21.17
C VAL A 487 -12.73 15.71 21.27
N PRO A 488 -12.11 15.82 22.45
CA PRO A 488 -10.78 15.22 22.68
C PRO A 488 -10.77 13.75 22.30
N LEU A 489 -9.70 13.31 21.61
CA LEU A 489 -9.56 11.94 21.11
C LEU A 489 -9.84 10.89 22.21
N GLU A 490 -9.34 11.12 23.42
CA GLU A 490 -9.52 10.22 24.55
C GLU A 490 -10.99 10.09 25.02
N LEU A 491 -11.80 11.12 24.78
CA LEU A 491 -13.22 11.16 25.18
C LEU A 491 -14.17 10.73 24.05
N SER A 492 -13.63 10.36 22.89
CA SER A 492 -14.42 10.01 21.72
C SER A 492 -14.89 8.55 21.70
N VAL A 493 -14.36 7.68 22.57
CA VAL A 493 -14.73 6.25 22.61
C VAL A 493 -16.23 6.08 22.81
N GLY A 494 -16.86 5.25 21.96
CA GLY A 494 -18.30 4.99 21.95
C GLY A 494 -19.13 6.02 21.17
N ARG A 495 -18.55 7.17 20.79
CA ARG A 495 -19.19 8.18 19.92
C ARG A 495 -19.15 7.74 18.46
N ILE A 496 -19.96 8.33 17.63
CA ILE A 496 -20.01 8.09 16.18
C ILE A 496 -19.16 9.12 15.47
N SER A 497 -18.19 8.68 14.66
CA SER A 497 -17.34 9.57 13.88
C SER A 497 -18.15 10.40 12.89
N GLY A 498 -17.92 11.72 12.88
CA GLY A 498 -18.52 12.67 11.92
C GLY A 498 -17.62 12.95 10.71
N ALA A 499 -16.35 12.50 10.75
CA ALA A 499 -15.38 12.78 9.69
C ALA A 499 -14.42 11.60 9.46
N PHE A 500 -13.64 11.70 8.40
CA PHE A 500 -12.52 10.76 8.20
C PHE A 500 -11.33 11.12 9.07
N VAL A 501 -10.70 10.10 9.68
CA VAL A 501 -9.38 10.21 10.28
C VAL A 501 -8.44 9.23 9.59
N TYR A 502 -7.33 9.72 9.04
CA TYR A 502 -6.38 8.91 8.26
C TYR A 502 -4.96 9.50 8.30
N ALA A 503 -3.95 8.64 8.23
CA ALA A 503 -2.58 9.08 7.93
C ALA A 503 -2.41 9.30 6.42
N TYR A 504 -1.66 10.32 6.02
CA TYR A 504 -1.36 10.58 4.62
C TYR A 504 0.14 10.80 4.41
N PRO A 505 0.75 10.11 3.43
CA PRO A 505 0.24 8.97 2.65
C PRO A 505 -0.03 7.71 3.51
N PRO A 506 -0.82 6.69 3.03
CA PRO A 506 -1.47 6.56 1.73
C PRO A 506 -2.89 7.13 1.67
N GLY A 507 -3.48 7.61 2.77
CA GLY A 507 -4.84 8.09 2.82
C GLY A 507 -5.88 6.98 3.05
N ILE A 508 -5.50 5.90 3.72
CA ILE A 508 -6.39 4.83 4.16
C ILE A 508 -7.07 5.28 5.47
N PRO A 509 -8.42 5.35 5.54
CA PRO A 509 -9.09 5.80 6.74
C PRO A 509 -8.94 4.82 7.91
N VAL A 510 -8.49 5.34 9.06
CA VAL A 510 -8.59 4.66 10.36
C VAL A 510 -10.03 4.73 10.86
N LEU A 511 -10.65 5.89 10.73
CA LEU A 511 -12.08 6.11 10.99
C LEU A 511 -12.75 6.69 9.73
N ALA A 512 -13.96 6.21 9.44
CA ALA A 512 -14.85 6.78 8.43
C ALA A 512 -16.10 7.39 9.13
N PRO A 513 -16.76 8.37 8.49
CA PRO A 513 -18.02 8.91 9.01
C PRO A 513 -19.03 7.79 9.27
N GLY A 514 -19.74 7.86 10.39
CA GLY A 514 -20.74 6.87 10.78
C GLY A 514 -20.21 5.66 11.55
N GLU A 515 -18.90 5.45 11.63
CA GLU A 515 -18.30 4.38 12.42
C GLU A 515 -18.28 4.72 13.91
N ILE A 516 -18.45 3.70 14.76
CA ILE A 516 -18.28 3.85 16.20
C ILE A 516 -16.79 3.90 16.52
N VAL A 517 -16.37 4.95 17.22
CA VAL A 517 -14.99 5.10 17.69
C VAL A 517 -14.73 4.07 18.81
N ASP A 518 -13.79 3.17 18.60
CA ASP A 518 -13.36 2.18 19.60
C ASP A 518 -12.00 2.56 20.22
N GLU A 519 -11.63 1.90 21.34
CA GLU A 519 -10.35 2.12 22.00
C GLU A 519 -9.15 1.85 21.09
N ARG A 520 -9.28 0.91 20.11
CA ARG A 520 -8.21 0.58 19.17
C ARG A 520 -7.97 1.74 18.20
N ALA A 521 -9.04 2.39 17.72
CA ALA A 521 -8.91 3.57 16.88
C ALA A 521 -8.18 4.69 17.62
N VAL A 522 -8.59 4.99 18.86
CA VAL A 522 -7.97 6.03 19.67
C VAL A 522 -6.49 5.74 19.90
N CYS A 523 -6.17 4.51 20.33
CA CYS A 523 -4.79 4.10 20.56
C CYS A 523 -3.94 4.13 19.28
N GLY A 524 -4.50 3.69 18.13
CA GLY A 524 -3.83 3.74 16.83
C GLY A 524 -3.54 5.16 16.36
N ILE A 525 -4.52 6.05 16.47
CA ILE A 525 -4.38 7.46 16.10
C ILE A 525 -3.33 8.15 16.99
N ASP A 526 -3.38 7.94 18.31
CA ASP A 526 -2.40 8.48 19.26
C ASP A 526 -0.97 7.98 18.95
N THR A 527 -0.83 6.69 18.65
CA THR A 527 0.47 6.10 18.25
C THR A 527 1.01 6.74 16.97
N MET A 528 0.18 6.92 15.95
CA MET A 528 0.57 7.58 14.70
C MET A 528 1.08 9.01 14.96
N ILE A 529 0.34 9.78 15.76
CA ILE A 529 0.70 11.16 16.10
C ILE A 529 2.03 11.20 16.85
N ARG A 530 2.20 10.37 17.90
CA ARG A 530 3.45 10.30 18.68
C ARG A 530 4.65 9.83 17.87
N SER A 531 4.41 9.04 16.83
CA SER A 531 5.46 8.60 15.91
C SER A 531 5.83 9.65 14.86
N GLY A 532 5.20 10.82 14.87
CA GLY A 532 5.48 11.91 13.94
C GLY A 532 4.75 11.79 12.59
N LEU A 533 3.78 10.89 12.45
CA LEU A 533 2.99 10.78 11.23
C LEU A 533 1.99 11.93 11.12
N ASN A 534 1.77 12.41 9.89
CA ASN A 534 0.75 13.40 9.61
C ASN A 534 -0.64 12.75 9.58
N VAL A 535 -1.46 13.02 10.59
CA VAL A 535 -2.81 12.47 10.73
C VAL A 535 -3.83 13.55 10.42
N SER A 536 -4.55 13.40 9.31
CA SER A 536 -5.66 14.28 8.93
C SER A 536 -6.93 13.88 9.68
N GLY A 537 -7.78 14.88 10.00
CA GLY A 537 -9.03 14.67 10.75
C GLY A 537 -8.85 14.73 12.27
N VAL A 538 -7.64 15.04 12.75
CA VAL A 538 -7.34 15.40 14.14
C VAL A 538 -6.88 16.87 14.16
N ASP A 539 -7.53 17.70 14.98
CA ASP A 539 -7.21 19.10 15.16
C ASP A 539 -7.07 19.39 16.66
N ASP A 540 -5.91 19.90 17.08
CA ASP A 540 -5.55 20.14 18.49
C ASP A 540 -5.89 18.96 19.42
N GLY A 541 -5.63 17.70 18.98
CA GLY A 541 -5.93 16.49 19.73
C GLY A 541 -7.41 16.11 19.81
N CYS A 542 -8.26 16.77 19.04
CA CYS A 542 -9.71 16.51 18.95
C CYS A 542 -10.08 15.90 17.60
N ILE A 543 -11.16 15.12 17.58
CA ILE A 543 -11.79 14.56 16.37
C ILE A 543 -13.27 14.98 16.29
N ALA A 544 -13.80 15.02 15.07
CA ALA A 544 -15.21 15.29 14.85
C ALA A 544 -16.05 14.05 15.14
N VAL A 545 -17.06 14.18 16.00
CA VAL A 545 -18.07 13.16 16.28
C VAL A 545 -19.47 13.73 16.08
N LEU A 546 -20.45 12.89 15.77
CA LEU A 546 -21.83 13.35 15.62
C LEU A 546 -22.36 13.89 16.94
N CYS A 547 -23.12 15.01 16.89
CA CYS A 547 -23.80 15.54 18.06
C CYS A 547 -24.81 14.51 18.60
N GLU A 548 -24.90 14.37 19.92
CA GLU A 548 -25.97 13.59 20.56
C GLU A 548 -27.31 14.28 20.34
N LYS A 549 -28.31 13.53 19.84
CA LYS A 549 -29.68 14.03 19.61
C LYS A 549 -30.51 14.00 20.87
#